data_ec45b3c527118b69ecaabdfe7f268ccd
#
_entry.id   ec45b3c527118b69ecaabdfe7f268ccd
#
_cell.length_a   1.000
_cell.length_b   1.000
_cell.length_c   1.000
_cell.angle_alpha   90.00
_cell.angle_beta   90.00
_cell.angle_gamma   90.00
#
_symmetry.space_group_name_H-M   'P 1'
#
loop_
_entity.id
_entity.type
_entity.pdbx_description
1 polymer ?
#
loop_
_entity_poly.entity_id
_entity_poly.type
_entity_poly.pdbx_seq_one_letter_code
_entity_poly.pdbx_strand_id
1 'polypeptide(L)'
;AYEIKECDWSSDVCSSDLACVLHTHTRAGVAVSAQKEGLLPISQQASLLLDSLAYHDYEGLAVYDDERGRLRADLGDHKYMILRNHGLLTVGRSIPDAFLSMYFLEMSCQIQISAQAGGNLNPVPQKVLDGVSAAVKVQESKGSAAELTWPALLRRLDRLNPGYDS
;
A
#
# COMPACT_ATOMS: atom_id res chain seq x y z
N ALA A 1 -8.55 -10.59 9.19
CA ALA A 1 -7.52 -11.60 8.99
C ALA A 1 -6.42 -10.97 8.16
N TYR A 2 -5.19 -11.02 8.64
CA TYR A 2 -4.02 -10.55 7.89
C TYR A 2 -3.38 -11.80 7.30
N GLU A 3 -3.31 -11.90 5.98
CA GLU A 3 -2.61 -12.99 5.33
C GLU A 3 -1.26 -12.45 4.82
N ILE A 4 -0.19 -12.81 5.53
CA ILE A 4 1.17 -12.64 5.02
C ILE A 4 1.50 -13.97 4.36
N LYS A 5 1.47 -14.03 3.04
CA LYS A 5 2.02 -15.17 2.29
C LYS A 5 3.43 -14.82 1.87
N GLU A 6 4.40 -15.62 2.29
CA GLU A 6 5.65 -15.71 1.56
C GLU A 6 5.32 -16.12 0.13
N CYS A 7 5.88 -15.40 -0.83
CA CYS A 7 5.53 -15.52 -2.25
C CYS A 7 5.71 -16.93 -2.80
N ASP A 8 4.69 -17.78 -2.69
CA ASP A 8 4.51 -18.90 -3.62
C ASP A 8 3.89 -18.40 -4.96
N TRP A 9 3.55 -17.13 -5.00
CA TRP A 9 3.27 -16.34 -6.20
C TRP A 9 4.55 -15.98 -6.96
N SER A 10 5.70 -16.51 -6.52
CA SER A 10 7.04 -16.04 -6.85
C SER A 10 7.49 -16.35 -8.27
N SER A 11 6.86 -17.25 -9.00
CA SER A 11 7.31 -17.53 -10.36
C SER A 11 6.71 -16.63 -11.43
N ASP A 12 5.51 -16.05 -11.19
CA ASP A 12 4.79 -15.37 -12.27
C ASP A 12 4.37 -13.90 -11.99
N VAL A 13 4.37 -13.44 -10.74
CA VAL A 13 3.91 -12.08 -10.38
C VAL A 13 5.04 -11.14 -10.01
N CYS A 14 6.19 -11.66 -9.57
CA CYS A 14 7.30 -10.81 -9.12
C CYS A 14 8.31 -10.57 -10.25
N SER A 15 8.65 -9.29 -10.49
CA SER A 15 9.98 -8.97 -10.98
C SER A 15 10.97 -9.62 -10.00
N SER A 16 12.17 -10.01 -10.44
CA SER A 16 13.18 -10.72 -9.64
C SER A 16 13.51 -10.07 -8.29
N ASP A 17 13.02 -8.87 -8.03
CA ASP A 17 13.34 -8.02 -6.89
C ASP A 17 12.22 -7.91 -5.84
N LEU A 18 11.01 -8.46 -6.08
CA LEU A 18 9.89 -8.43 -5.13
C LEU A 18 9.91 -9.68 -4.26
N ALA A 19 9.98 -9.51 -2.93
CA ALA A 19 10.03 -10.59 -1.96
C ALA A 19 8.78 -10.70 -1.08
N CYS A 20 7.89 -9.70 -1.10
CA CYS A 20 6.72 -9.68 -0.23
C CYS A 20 5.53 -9.00 -0.90
N VAL A 21 4.36 -9.64 -0.79
CA VAL A 21 3.04 -9.05 -1.11
C VAL A 21 2.23 -9.01 0.19
N LEU A 22 1.65 -7.86 0.50
CA LEU A 22 0.78 -7.66 1.65
C LEU A 22 -0.59 -7.15 1.19
N HIS A 23 -1.65 -7.80 1.66
CA HIS A 23 -3.03 -7.46 1.33
C HIS A 23 -3.89 -7.29 2.58
N THR A 24 -4.80 -6.31 2.60
CA THR A 24 -5.67 -6.04 3.75
C THR A 24 -7.08 -5.63 3.33
N HIS A 25 -8.06 -5.99 4.17
CA HIS A 25 -9.46 -5.58 4.09
C HIS A 25 -9.82 -4.64 5.25
N THR A 26 -9.06 -3.59 5.46
CA THR A 26 -9.35 -2.61 6.49
C THR A 26 -10.59 -1.80 6.14
N ARG A 27 -11.30 -1.26 7.14
CA ARG A 27 -12.51 -0.46 6.89
C ARG A 27 -12.23 0.76 6.03
N ALA A 28 -11.14 1.49 6.30
CA ALA A 28 -10.80 2.68 5.53
C ALA A 28 -10.30 2.32 4.14
N GLY A 29 -9.49 1.27 4.00
CA GLY A 29 -9.03 0.77 2.71
C GLY A 29 -10.18 0.33 1.81
N VAL A 30 -11.12 -0.48 2.33
CA VAL A 30 -12.31 -0.90 1.58
C VAL A 30 -13.20 0.30 1.25
N ALA A 31 -13.40 1.25 2.17
CA ALA A 31 -14.22 2.43 1.93
C ALA A 31 -13.65 3.32 0.81
N VAL A 32 -12.32 3.51 0.75
CA VAL A 32 -11.67 4.25 -0.34
C VAL A 32 -11.68 3.45 -1.64
N SER A 33 -11.50 2.13 -1.58
CA SER A 33 -11.55 1.26 -2.77
C SER A 33 -12.91 1.28 -3.48
N ALA A 34 -13.99 1.57 -2.74
CA ALA A 34 -15.35 1.70 -3.26
C ALA A 34 -15.66 3.11 -3.78
N GLN A 35 -14.75 4.07 -3.68
CA GLN A 35 -14.94 5.42 -4.21
C GLN A 35 -14.48 5.51 -5.66
N LYS A 36 -15.24 6.16 -6.51
CA LYS A 36 -14.93 6.30 -7.94
C LYS A 36 -13.57 6.94 -8.18
N GLU A 37 -13.28 8.00 -7.45
CA GLU A 37 -12.01 8.75 -7.54
C GLU A 37 -10.84 7.99 -6.91
N GLY A 38 -11.11 7.00 -6.03
CA GLY A 38 -10.09 6.29 -5.27
C GLY A 38 -9.40 7.18 -4.23
N LEU A 39 -8.10 7.06 -4.10
CA LEU A 39 -7.32 7.85 -3.15
C LEU A 39 -7.09 9.27 -3.66
N LEU A 40 -7.47 10.25 -2.84
CA LEU A 40 -7.40 11.68 -3.16
C LEU A 40 -6.09 12.33 -2.68
N PRO A 41 -5.57 13.33 -3.40
CA PRO A 41 -4.39 14.10 -3.02
C PRO A 41 -4.71 15.15 -1.93
N ILE A 42 -5.12 14.72 -0.74
CA ILE A 42 -5.59 15.62 0.33
C ILE A 42 -4.72 15.58 1.60
N SER A 43 -3.63 14.84 1.55
CA SER A 43 -2.71 14.73 2.68
C SER A 43 -1.27 14.52 2.20
N GLN A 44 -0.30 14.84 3.07
CA GLN A 44 1.11 14.52 2.81
C GLN A 44 1.31 13.01 2.61
N GLN A 45 0.62 12.19 3.42
CA GLN A 45 0.69 10.73 3.33
C GLN A 45 0.26 10.24 1.95
N ALA A 46 -0.88 10.71 1.45
CA ALA A 46 -1.33 10.37 0.10
C ALA A 46 -0.34 10.87 -0.97
N SER A 47 0.18 12.09 -0.84
CA SER A 47 1.12 12.67 -1.81
C SER A 47 2.39 11.84 -1.98
N LEU A 48 2.84 11.12 -0.94
CA LEU A 48 4.05 10.29 -0.99
C LEU A 48 3.91 9.04 -1.86
N LEU A 49 2.68 8.58 -2.11
CA LEU A 49 2.45 7.28 -2.74
C LEU A 49 1.65 7.32 -4.05
N LEU A 50 0.98 8.45 -4.35
CA LEU A 50 0.12 8.57 -5.55
C LEU A 50 0.84 8.29 -6.87
N ASP A 51 2.11 8.65 -7.00
CA ASP A 51 2.92 8.41 -8.21
C ASP A 51 3.19 6.91 -8.46
N SER A 52 3.09 6.09 -7.42
CA SER A 52 3.29 4.64 -7.48
C SER A 52 2.03 3.85 -7.07
N LEU A 53 0.85 4.41 -7.30
CA LEU A 53 -0.44 3.80 -6.97
C LEU A 53 -1.16 3.31 -8.21
N ALA A 54 -1.41 2.01 -8.27
CA ALA A 54 -2.23 1.35 -9.29
C ALA A 54 -3.63 1.03 -8.77
N TYR A 55 -4.51 0.68 -9.69
CA TYR A 55 -5.86 0.20 -9.41
C TYR A 55 -6.14 -1.07 -10.18
N HIS A 56 -6.89 -1.98 -9.58
CA HIS A 56 -7.41 -3.18 -10.23
C HIS A 56 -8.92 -3.25 -10.02
N ASP A 57 -9.66 -3.49 -11.08
CA ASP A 57 -11.13 -3.56 -11.02
C ASP A 57 -11.59 -4.85 -10.32
N TYR A 58 -12.76 -4.79 -9.67
CA TYR A 58 -13.29 -5.92 -8.94
C TYR A 58 -13.85 -7.00 -9.88
N GLU A 59 -13.25 -8.17 -9.87
CA GLU A 59 -13.64 -9.31 -10.70
C GLU A 59 -14.42 -10.40 -9.92
N GLY A 60 -14.74 -10.15 -8.66
CA GLY A 60 -15.46 -11.10 -7.79
C GLY A 60 -14.56 -11.73 -6.74
N LEU A 61 -14.87 -12.97 -6.35
CA LEU A 61 -14.02 -13.72 -5.44
C LEU A 61 -12.80 -14.27 -6.20
N ALA A 62 -11.61 -14.05 -5.68
CA ALA A 62 -10.33 -14.46 -6.26
C ALA A 62 -10.15 -16.01 -6.20
N VAL A 63 -11.00 -16.73 -6.92
CA VAL A 63 -10.99 -18.21 -7.00
C VAL A 63 -10.41 -18.74 -8.31
N TYR A 64 -10.11 -17.85 -9.27
CA TYR A 64 -9.63 -18.20 -10.61
C TYR A 64 -8.19 -17.73 -10.82
N ASP A 65 -7.36 -18.61 -11.38
CA ASP A 65 -5.93 -18.33 -11.61
C ASP A 65 -5.69 -17.29 -12.71
N ASP A 66 -6.64 -17.07 -13.60
CA ASP A 66 -6.52 -16.13 -14.72
C ASP A 66 -6.55 -14.64 -14.29
N GLU A 67 -7.09 -14.32 -13.11
CA GLU A 67 -7.03 -12.96 -12.53
C GLU A 67 -5.59 -12.54 -12.21
N ARG A 68 -4.71 -13.48 -11.85
CA ARG A 68 -3.31 -13.19 -11.49
C ARG A 68 -2.55 -12.44 -12.58
N GLY A 69 -2.76 -12.83 -13.85
CA GLY A 69 -2.11 -12.18 -14.98
C GLY A 69 -2.55 -10.72 -15.15
N ARG A 70 -3.83 -10.42 -14.93
CA ARG A 70 -4.39 -9.06 -15.00
C ARG A 70 -3.95 -8.21 -13.81
N LEU A 71 -3.98 -8.77 -12.61
CA LEU A 71 -3.47 -8.13 -11.38
C LEU A 71 -2.01 -7.69 -11.54
N ARG A 72 -1.17 -8.57 -12.10
CA ARG A 72 0.23 -8.26 -12.40
C ARG A 72 0.36 -7.16 -13.45
N ALA A 73 -0.43 -7.23 -14.51
CA ALA A 73 -0.41 -6.23 -15.58
C ALA A 73 -0.82 -4.85 -15.06
N ASP A 74 -1.86 -4.78 -14.21
CA ASP A 74 -2.34 -3.54 -13.61
C ASP A 74 -1.37 -2.99 -12.55
N LEU A 75 -0.71 -3.86 -11.78
CA LEU A 75 0.31 -3.45 -10.83
C LEU A 75 1.52 -2.86 -11.54
N GLY A 76 1.99 -3.47 -12.63
CA GLY A 76 3.18 -3.05 -13.33
C GLY A 76 4.37 -2.84 -12.40
N ASP A 77 5.01 -1.67 -12.47
CA ASP A 77 6.13 -1.27 -11.61
C ASP A 77 5.69 -0.50 -10.35
N HIS A 78 4.36 -0.47 -10.07
CA HIS A 78 3.83 0.26 -8.91
C HIS A 78 4.02 -0.51 -7.61
N LYS A 79 4.13 0.22 -6.52
CA LYS A 79 4.36 -0.32 -5.17
C LYS A 79 3.07 -0.52 -4.37
N TYR A 80 2.06 0.24 -4.73
CA TYR A 80 0.75 0.30 -4.07
C TYR A 80 -0.35 -0.04 -5.07
N MET A 81 -1.37 -0.76 -4.63
CA MET A 81 -2.56 -1.00 -5.43
C MET A 81 -3.82 -0.92 -4.58
N ILE A 82 -4.84 -0.29 -5.12
CA ILE A 82 -6.19 -0.35 -4.60
C ILE A 82 -6.99 -1.33 -5.45
N LEU A 83 -7.45 -2.41 -4.83
CA LEU A 83 -8.38 -3.36 -5.42
C LEU A 83 -9.79 -2.79 -5.26
N ARG A 84 -10.41 -2.38 -6.36
CA ARG A 84 -11.73 -1.74 -6.36
C ARG A 84 -12.77 -2.59 -5.61
N ASN A 85 -13.54 -1.97 -4.72
CA ASN A 85 -14.57 -2.62 -3.89
C ASN A 85 -14.06 -3.78 -3.00
N HIS A 86 -12.73 -3.92 -2.81
CA HIS A 86 -12.15 -5.10 -2.17
C HIS A 86 -11.19 -4.71 -1.03
N GLY A 87 -10.14 -3.96 -1.32
CA GLY A 87 -9.16 -3.62 -0.31
C GLY A 87 -7.86 -3.02 -0.86
N LEU A 88 -6.80 -3.20 -0.09
CA LEU A 88 -5.47 -2.64 -0.38
C LEU A 88 -4.46 -3.75 -0.60
N LEU A 89 -3.53 -3.52 -1.52
CA LEU A 89 -2.39 -4.40 -1.77
C LEU A 89 -1.11 -3.56 -1.86
N THR A 90 -0.03 -4.06 -1.29
CA THR A 90 1.31 -3.47 -1.44
C THR A 90 2.34 -4.55 -1.70
N VAL A 91 3.38 -4.19 -2.41
CA VAL A 91 4.53 -5.04 -2.67
C VAL A 91 5.80 -4.42 -2.13
N GLY A 92 6.79 -5.24 -1.83
CA GLY A 92 8.07 -4.78 -1.31
C GLY A 92 9.20 -5.77 -1.55
N ARG A 93 10.44 -5.26 -1.50
CA ARG A 93 11.66 -6.08 -1.57
C ARG A 93 11.93 -6.86 -0.29
N SER A 94 11.16 -6.57 0.76
CA SER A 94 11.20 -7.25 2.05
C SER A 94 9.87 -7.08 2.78
N ILE A 95 9.61 -7.90 3.80
CA ILE A 95 8.46 -7.76 4.69
C ILE A 95 8.38 -6.37 5.32
N PRO A 96 9.47 -5.80 5.89
CA PRO A 96 9.49 -4.43 6.39
C PRO A 96 9.06 -3.38 5.36
N ASP A 97 9.49 -3.52 4.11
CA ASP A 97 9.18 -2.59 3.04
C ASP A 97 7.69 -2.64 2.64
N ALA A 98 7.15 -3.85 2.43
CA ALA A 98 5.73 -4.03 2.14
C ALA A 98 4.83 -3.56 3.31
N PHE A 99 5.23 -3.84 4.56
CA PHE A 99 4.51 -3.41 5.76
C PHE A 99 4.48 -1.88 5.89
N LEU A 100 5.61 -1.20 5.74
CA LEU A 100 5.67 0.25 5.83
C LEU A 100 4.84 0.90 4.71
N SER A 101 4.89 0.33 3.52
CA SER A 101 4.05 0.75 2.39
C SER A 101 2.56 0.63 2.72
N MET A 102 2.13 -0.51 3.27
CA MET A 102 0.75 -0.72 3.70
C MET A 102 0.34 0.26 4.80
N TYR A 103 1.22 0.52 5.76
CA TYR A 103 0.97 1.48 6.83
C TYR A 103 0.65 2.88 6.28
N PHE A 104 1.43 3.37 5.32
CA PHE A 104 1.17 4.69 4.72
C PHE A 104 -0.08 4.70 3.83
N LEU A 105 -0.34 3.64 3.09
CA LEU A 105 -1.55 3.53 2.26
C LEU A 105 -2.81 3.51 3.13
N GLU A 106 -2.82 2.70 4.19
CA GLU A 106 -3.93 2.63 5.14
C GLU A 106 -4.13 3.97 5.88
N MET A 107 -3.04 4.61 6.35
CA MET A 107 -3.10 5.93 6.98
C MET A 107 -3.72 6.97 6.04
N SER A 108 -3.37 6.93 4.76
CA SER A 108 -3.93 7.84 3.74
C SER A 108 -5.43 7.63 3.56
N CYS A 109 -5.88 6.37 3.54
CA CYS A 109 -7.30 6.02 3.48
C CYS A 109 -8.06 6.50 4.72
N GLN A 110 -7.50 6.30 5.92
CA GLN A 110 -8.11 6.76 7.17
C GLN A 110 -8.27 8.29 7.21
N ILE A 111 -7.22 9.03 6.78
CA ILE A 111 -7.26 10.49 6.67
C ILE A 111 -8.35 10.91 5.70
N GLN A 112 -8.45 10.27 4.53
CA GLN A 112 -9.46 10.60 3.52
C GLN A 112 -10.86 10.44 4.06
N ILE A 113 -11.19 9.28 4.64
CA ILE A 113 -12.53 9.03 5.21
C ILE A 113 -12.86 10.03 6.31
N SER A 114 -11.89 10.35 7.17
CA SER A 114 -12.08 11.33 8.24
C SER A 114 -12.30 12.75 7.70
N ALA A 115 -11.54 13.16 6.68
CA ALA A 115 -11.66 14.48 6.06
C ALA A 115 -13.00 14.63 5.30
N GLN A 116 -13.44 13.58 4.60
CA GLN A 116 -14.72 13.59 3.87
C GLN A 116 -15.92 13.74 4.81
N ALA A 117 -15.84 13.24 6.03
CA ALA A 117 -16.88 13.43 7.03
C ALA A 117 -16.98 14.90 7.51
N GLY A 118 -15.92 15.68 7.37
CA GLY A 118 -15.85 17.08 7.79
C GLY A 118 -16.34 18.11 6.77
N GLY A 119 -16.66 17.71 5.54
CA GLY A 119 -17.17 18.60 4.49
C GLY A 119 -16.22 18.82 3.30
N ASN A 120 -16.04 20.09 2.87
CA ASN A 120 -15.26 20.40 1.67
C ASN A 120 -13.78 20.07 1.83
N LEU A 121 -13.23 19.36 0.86
CA LEU A 121 -11.82 18.99 0.83
C LEU A 121 -10.96 20.09 0.22
N ASN A 122 -9.74 20.23 0.70
CA ASN A 122 -8.70 21.09 0.13
C ASN A 122 -7.60 20.21 -0.49
N PRO A 123 -7.65 19.94 -1.79
CA PRO A 123 -6.65 19.09 -2.44
C PRO A 123 -5.28 19.74 -2.52
N VAL A 124 -4.23 18.95 -2.46
CA VAL A 124 -2.86 19.39 -2.66
C VAL A 124 -2.68 19.85 -4.11
N PRO A 125 -2.13 21.05 -4.38
CA PRO A 125 -1.92 21.52 -5.74
C PRO A 125 -0.96 20.62 -6.53
N GLN A 126 -1.20 20.43 -7.83
CA GLN A 126 -0.42 19.55 -8.70
C GLN A 126 1.08 19.85 -8.67
N LYS A 127 1.46 21.13 -8.71
CA LYS A 127 2.87 21.57 -8.60
C LYS A 127 3.57 21.05 -7.33
N VAL A 128 2.82 20.93 -6.22
CA VAL A 128 3.36 20.39 -4.96
C VAL A 128 3.51 18.88 -5.08
N LEU A 129 2.53 18.17 -5.68
CA LEU A 129 2.59 16.74 -5.91
C LEU A 129 3.80 16.35 -6.77
N ASP A 130 4.06 17.10 -7.86
CA ASP A 130 5.22 16.89 -8.74
C ASP A 130 6.54 17.02 -7.96
N GLY A 131 6.63 17.99 -7.07
CA GLY A 131 7.80 18.17 -6.20
C GLY A 131 7.98 17.03 -5.18
N VAL A 132 6.88 16.53 -4.61
CA VAL A 132 6.89 15.39 -3.69
C VAL A 132 7.34 14.12 -4.40
N SER A 133 6.80 13.82 -5.60
CA SER A 133 7.19 12.67 -6.41
C SER A 133 8.71 12.66 -6.68
N ALA A 134 9.28 13.80 -7.07
CA ALA A 134 10.71 13.92 -7.29
C ALA A 134 11.52 13.67 -5.99
N ALA A 135 11.05 14.18 -4.85
CA ALA A 135 11.70 13.98 -3.57
C ALA A 135 11.65 12.51 -3.07
N VAL A 136 10.53 11.82 -3.31
CA VAL A 136 10.36 10.39 -2.98
C VAL A 136 11.40 9.56 -3.76
N LYS A 137 11.54 9.75 -5.06
CA LYS A 137 12.52 9.04 -5.90
C LYS A 137 13.97 9.24 -5.40
N VAL A 138 14.32 10.47 -5.00
CA VAL A 138 15.62 10.75 -4.39
C VAL A 138 15.79 10.05 -3.05
N GLN A 139 14.75 9.99 -2.22
CA GLN A 139 14.82 9.33 -0.92
C GLN A 139 14.94 7.81 -1.05
N GLU A 140 14.21 7.19 -1.96
CA GLU A 140 14.27 5.74 -2.23
C GLU A 140 15.66 5.31 -2.72
N SER A 141 16.35 6.16 -3.48
CA SER A 141 17.74 5.88 -3.91
C SER A 141 18.75 5.83 -2.76
N LYS A 142 18.42 6.36 -1.58
CA LYS A 142 19.28 6.37 -0.39
C LYS A 142 19.07 5.19 0.57
N GLY A 143 18.10 4.32 0.28
CA GLY A 143 17.73 3.17 1.09
C GLY A 143 16.32 3.25 1.65
N SER A 144 15.83 2.12 2.16
CA SER A 144 14.47 2.02 2.68
C SER A 144 14.35 2.52 4.10
N ALA A 145 13.40 3.42 4.35
CA ALA A 145 13.03 3.84 5.71
C ALA A 145 12.52 2.65 6.57
N ALA A 146 12.09 1.57 5.93
CA ALA A 146 11.62 0.36 6.59
C ALA A 146 12.72 -0.32 7.41
N GLU A 147 13.97 -0.31 6.92
CA GLU A 147 15.11 -0.90 7.62
C GLU A 147 15.38 -0.24 8.98
N LEU A 148 15.13 1.06 9.08
CA LEU A 148 15.27 1.80 10.33
C LEU A 148 14.06 1.61 11.26
N THR A 149 12.86 1.53 10.67
CA THR A 149 11.59 1.48 11.42
C THR A 149 11.31 0.08 11.97
N TRP A 150 11.59 -0.96 11.21
CA TRP A 150 11.24 -2.34 11.54
C TRP A 150 11.81 -2.83 12.88
N PRO A 151 13.11 -2.66 13.20
CA PRO A 151 13.64 -3.07 14.50
C PRO A 151 12.96 -2.35 15.68
N ALA A 152 12.49 -1.13 15.49
CA ALA A 152 11.75 -0.41 16.54
C ALA A 152 10.34 -0.99 16.74
N LEU A 153 9.67 -1.44 15.67
CA LEU A 153 8.39 -2.12 15.73
C LEU A 153 8.51 -3.49 16.41
N LEU A 154 9.54 -4.26 16.08
CA LEU A 154 9.81 -5.55 16.75
C LEU A 154 10.05 -5.36 18.25
N ARG A 155 10.91 -4.42 18.66
CA ARG A 155 11.09 -4.09 20.09
C ARG A 155 9.82 -3.65 20.80
N ARG A 156 8.89 -3.00 20.08
CA ARG A 156 7.56 -2.68 20.62
C ARG A 156 6.73 -3.94 20.78
N LEU A 157 6.74 -4.84 19.80
CA LEU A 157 6.02 -6.10 19.80
C LEU A 157 6.48 -7.00 20.95
N ASP A 158 7.81 -7.13 21.16
CA ASP A 158 8.41 -7.85 22.29
C ASP A 158 7.84 -7.40 23.65
N ARG A 159 7.62 -6.09 23.81
CA ARG A 159 7.07 -5.53 25.05
C ARG A 159 5.58 -5.73 25.23
N LEU A 160 4.81 -5.66 24.13
CA LEU A 160 3.35 -5.68 24.16
C LEU A 160 2.76 -7.09 24.03
N ASN A 161 3.45 -7.97 23.34
CA ASN A 161 3.01 -9.34 23.05
C ASN A 161 4.19 -10.31 23.19
N PRO A 162 4.75 -10.50 24.39
CA PRO A 162 5.88 -11.41 24.59
C PRO A 162 5.52 -12.84 24.14
N GLY A 163 6.42 -13.50 23.39
CA GLY A 163 6.19 -14.84 22.88
C GLY A 163 5.41 -14.90 21.54
N TYR A 164 5.29 -13.79 20.81
CA TYR A 164 4.63 -13.76 19.49
C TYR A 164 5.41 -14.57 18.43
N ASP A 165 6.67 -14.86 18.68
CA ASP A 165 7.63 -15.56 17.81
C ASP A 165 7.91 -17.02 18.24
N SER A 166 7.15 -17.54 19.21
CA SER A 166 7.30 -18.89 19.80
C SER A 166 6.29 -19.92 19.30
#